data_a43b125f8b865313d03be96930bf571f
#
_entry.id   a43b125f8b865313d03be96930bf571f
#
_cell.length_a   1.000
_cell.length_b   1.000
_cell.length_c   1.000
_cell.angle_alpha   90.00
_cell.angle_beta   90.00
_cell.angle_gamma   90.00
#
_symmetry.space_group_name_H-M   'P 1'
#
loop_
_entity.id
_entity.type
_entity.pdbx_description
1 polymer ?
#
loop_
_entity_poly.entity_id
_entity_poly.type
_entity_poly.pdbx_seq_one_letter_code
_entity_poly.pdbx_strand_id
1 'polypeptide(L)'
;MREDEVKALGLDVTWARPEWMCVSVLPVPPLHVRPSVVMGGGANSSEDDLTHQLVNIVKANLCLRTAIKNGEPNMIVEQFEQALQHNVCALHNNEMNGMPQVTQRSGRPLKTLTQRLKSKEGRIRGNLMGKRVDFSARTGESIHQCNKMLVVEE
;
A
#
# COMPACT_ATOMS: atom_id res chain seq x y z
N MET A 1 24.94 -14.89 0.55
CA MET A 1 25.24 -15.37 -0.84
C MET A 1 26.63 -14.95 -1.25
N ARG A 2 27.34 -15.79 -1.99
CA ARG A 2 28.64 -15.47 -2.57
C ARG A 2 28.47 -14.55 -3.77
N GLU A 3 29.50 -13.78 -4.09
CA GLU A 3 29.45 -12.84 -5.21
C GLU A 3 29.21 -13.53 -6.57
N ASP A 4 29.78 -14.71 -6.75
CA ASP A 4 29.60 -15.50 -7.97
C ASP A 4 28.14 -15.95 -8.16
N GLU A 5 27.45 -16.29 -7.07
CA GLU A 5 26.04 -16.67 -7.09
C GLU A 5 25.15 -15.46 -7.44
N VAL A 6 25.48 -14.27 -6.92
CA VAL A 6 24.77 -13.01 -7.24
C VAL A 6 24.90 -12.67 -8.72
N LYS A 7 26.12 -12.80 -9.26
CA LYS A 7 26.40 -12.57 -10.70
C LYS A 7 25.68 -13.60 -11.58
N ALA A 8 25.62 -14.88 -11.14
CA ALA A 8 24.90 -15.94 -11.86
C ALA A 8 23.39 -15.67 -11.95
N LEU A 9 22.80 -14.96 -10.96
CA LEU A 9 21.42 -14.50 -10.97
C LEU A 9 21.18 -13.25 -11.85
N GLY A 10 22.23 -12.70 -12.46
CA GLY A 10 22.15 -11.47 -13.25
C GLY A 10 21.98 -10.21 -12.41
N LEU A 11 22.30 -10.26 -11.12
CA LEU A 11 22.20 -9.12 -10.20
C LEU A 11 23.58 -8.47 -9.99
N ASP A 12 23.57 -7.18 -9.68
CA ASP A 12 24.78 -6.43 -9.36
C ASP A 12 25.17 -6.62 -7.88
N VAL A 13 26.44 -6.96 -7.64
CA VAL A 13 26.95 -7.22 -6.28
C VAL A 13 26.97 -5.96 -5.42
N THR A 14 27.10 -4.78 -6.04
CA THR A 14 27.21 -3.50 -5.34
C THR A 14 25.87 -2.82 -5.13
N TRP A 15 24.93 -2.96 -6.07
CA TRP A 15 23.70 -2.19 -6.09
C TRP A 15 22.42 -3.02 -5.95
N ALA A 16 22.47 -4.34 -6.13
CA ALA A 16 21.29 -5.20 -6.16
C ALA A 16 21.54 -6.57 -5.52
N ARG A 17 21.86 -6.61 -4.23
CA ARG A 17 22.06 -7.87 -3.52
C ARG A 17 20.73 -8.51 -3.13
N PRO A 18 20.55 -9.82 -3.34
CA PRO A 18 19.33 -10.54 -2.95
C PRO A 18 18.97 -10.43 -1.46
N GLU A 19 19.97 -10.30 -0.59
CA GLU A 19 19.82 -10.14 0.85
C GLU A 19 19.02 -8.87 1.21
N TRP A 20 19.10 -7.82 0.38
CA TRP A 20 18.37 -6.57 0.59
C TRP A 20 16.89 -6.65 0.23
N MET A 21 16.48 -7.74 -0.44
CA MET A 21 15.07 -8.01 -0.72
C MET A 21 14.35 -8.59 0.51
N CYS A 22 15.11 -9.05 1.52
CA CYS A 22 14.54 -9.52 2.78
C CYS A 22 14.21 -8.32 3.67
N VAL A 23 12.93 -8.10 3.93
CA VAL A 23 12.46 -7.00 4.77
C VAL A 23 12.64 -7.36 6.24
N SER A 24 13.67 -6.81 6.88
CA SER A 24 13.90 -6.94 8.32
C SER A 24 13.25 -5.81 9.13
N VAL A 25 13.12 -4.63 8.53
CA VAL A 25 12.49 -3.46 9.13
C VAL A 25 11.42 -2.93 8.17
N LEU A 26 10.16 -2.96 8.59
CA LEU A 26 9.05 -2.46 7.80
C LEU A 26 8.90 -0.95 8.00
N PRO A 27 8.99 -0.13 6.93
CA PRO A 27 8.75 1.29 7.03
C PRO A 27 7.25 1.57 7.27
N VAL A 28 6.95 2.37 8.28
CA VAL A 28 5.57 2.75 8.60
C VAL A 28 5.27 4.11 7.94
N PRO A 29 4.28 4.19 7.06
CA PRO A 29 3.91 5.45 6.43
C PRO A 29 3.37 6.46 7.46
N PRO A 30 3.61 7.77 7.29
CA PRO A 30 3.09 8.80 8.17
C PRO A 30 1.56 8.89 8.11
N LEU A 31 0.95 9.54 9.09
CA LEU A 31 -0.50 9.65 9.22
C LEU A 31 -1.17 10.32 8.00
N HIS A 32 -0.49 11.26 7.35
CA HIS A 32 -1.01 11.91 6.14
C HIS A 32 -1.22 10.97 4.95
N VAL A 33 -0.50 9.86 4.89
CA VAL A 33 -0.69 8.83 3.84
C VAL A 33 -1.87 7.90 4.15
N ARG A 34 -2.26 7.80 5.42
CA ARG A 34 -3.34 6.94 5.94
C ARG A 34 -4.27 7.70 6.88
N PRO A 35 -4.91 8.79 6.42
CA PRO A 35 -5.75 9.61 7.27
C PRO A 35 -6.98 8.85 7.73
N SER A 36 -7.40 9.06 8.98
CA SER A 36 -8.68 8.59 9.48
C SER A 36 -9.82 9.47 8.93
N VAL A 37 -10.95 8.85 8.60
CA VAL A 37 -12.14 9.54 8.10
C VAL A 37 -13.20 9.59 9.18
N VAL A 38 -13.64 10.78 9.55
CA VAL A 38 -14.75 10.97 10.48
C VAL A 38 -16.06 10.80 9.72
N MET A 39 -16.87 9.83 10.13
CA MET A 39 -18.18 9.57 9.54
C MET A 39 -19.29 10.39 10.23
N GLY A 40 -20.01 11.17 9.43
CA GLY A 40 -21.34 11.68 9.79
C GLY A 40 -21.43 12.60 11.01
N GLY A 41 -20.46 13.48 11.25
CA GLY A 41 -20.57 14.50 12.31
C GLY A 41 -20.58 13.97 13.76
N GLY A 42 -20.23 12.69 13.96
CA GLY A 42 -20.20 12.03 15.26
C GLY A 42 -18.81 11.59 15.68
N ALA A 43 -18.73 11.03 16.88
CA ALA A 43 -17.49 10.52 17.47
C ALA A 43 -16.90 9.28 16.77
N ASN A 44 -17.54 8.75 15.74
CA ASN A 44 -17.10 7.56 15.03
C ASN A 44 -16.12 7.92 13.91
N SER A 45 -14.84 7.62 14.11
CA SER A 45 -13.84 7.70 13.06
C SER A 45 -13.56 6.31 12.50
N SER A 46 -13.42 6.21 11.18
CA SER A 46 -12.97 5.01 10.49
C SER A 46 -11.50 5.15 10.15
N GLU A 47 -10.71 4.18 10.58
CA GLU A 47 -9.29 4.12 10.26
C GLU A 47 -9.07 3.63 8.82
N ASP A 48 -7.96 4.05 8.23
CA ASP A 48 -7.57 3.63 6.88
C ASP A 48 -7.21 2.14 6.83
N ASP A 49 -7.39 1.53 5.66
CA ASP A 49 -7.10 0.11 5.42
C ASP A 49 -5.63 -0.24 5.72
N LEU A 50 -4.68 0.68 5.42
CA LEU A 50 -3.27 0.49 5.77
C LEU A 50 -3.04 0.45 7.28
N THR A 51 -3.77 1.25 8.05
CA THR A 51 -3.67 1.24 9.51
C THR A 51 -4.13 -0.11 10.07
N HIS A 52 -5.23 -0.67 9.55
CA HIS A 52 -5.69 -2.00 9.94
C HIS A 52 -4.66 -3.09 9.63
N GLN A 53 -4.04 -3.05 8.46
CA GLN A 53 -2.99 -4.01 8.08
C GLN A 53 -1.75 -3.90 8.97
N LEU A 54 -1.30 -2.68 9.28
CA LEU A 54 -0.17 -2.46 10.19
C LEU A 54 -0.47 -2.97 11.61
N VAL A 55 -1.69 -2.77 12.11
CA VAL A 55 -2.13 -3.31 13.40
C VAL A 55 -2.08 -4.84 13.40
N ASN A 56 -2.52 -5.50 12.32
CA ASN A 56 -2.47 -6.95 12.19
C ASN A 56 -1.01 -7.47 12.19
N ILE A 57 -0.10 -6.78 11.50
CA ILE A 57 1.35 -7.11 11.50
C ILE A 57 1.93 -6.98 12.90
N VAL A 58 1.64 -5.89 13.62
CA VAL A 58 2.14 -5.68 14.99
C VAL A 58 1.61 -6.76 15.93
N LYS A 59 0.32 -7.12 15.84
CA LYS A 59 -0.26 -8.20 16.64
C LYS A 59 0.40 -9.55 16.34
N ALA A 60 0.57 -9.92 15.07
CA ALA A 60 1.22 -11.16 14.69
C ALA A 60 2.68 -11.21 15.19
N ASN A 61 3.41 -10.10 15.08
CA ASN A 61 4.78 -10.01 15.59
C ASN A 61 4.85 -10.15 17.12
N LEU A 62 3.89 -9.57 17.86
CA LEU A 62 3.82 -9.73 19.31
C LEU A 62 3.53 -11.18 19.71
N CYS A 63 2.60 -11.85 19.02
CA CYS A 63 2.30 -13.27 19.24
C CYS A 63 3.55 -14.13 19.01
N LEU A 64 4.23 -13.95 17.88
CA LEU A 64 5.47 -14.66 17.55
C LEU A 64 6.56 -14.43 18.62
N ARG A 65 6.80 -13.17 18.99
CA ARG A 65 7.77 -12.83 20.02
C ARG A 65 7.45 -13.47 21.37
N THR A 66 6.17 -13.56 21.73
CA THR A 66 5.71 -14.17 22.98
C THR A 66 5.91 -15.70 22.93
N ALA A 67 5.57 -16.35 21.83
CA ALA A 67 5.77 -17.77 21.62
C ALA A 67 7.25 -18.19 21.73
N ILE A 68 8.14 -17.40 21.11
CA ILE A 68 9.60 -17.63 21.21
C ILE A 68 10.08 -17.46 22.66
N LYS A 69 9.61 -16.43 23.36
CA LYS A 69 10.01 -16.20 24.79
C LYS A 69 9.51 -17.31 25.72
N ASN A 70 8.33 -17.85 25.46
CA ASN A 70 7.76 -18.93 26.27
C ASN A 70 8.38 -20.32 25.93
N GLY A 71 9.21 -20.41 24.89
CA GLY A 71 9.81 -21.67 24.45
C GLY A 71 8.79 -22.65 23.90
N GLU A 72 7.78 -22.16 23.17
CA GLU A 72 6.75 -23.01 22.59
C GLU A 72 7.33 -23.98 21.53
N PRO A 73 6.63 -25.09 21.24
CA PRO A 73 7.06 -26.03 20.24
C PRO A 73 7.25 -25.38 18.87
N ASN A 74 8.25 -25.83 18.10
CA ASN A 74 8.59 -25.27 16.79
C ASN A 74 7.40 -25.20 15.84
N MET A 75 6.50 -26.18 15.87
CA MET A 75 5.29 -26.21 15.03
C MET A 75 4.39 -24.98 15.28
N ILE A 76 4.27 -24.52 16.53
CA ILE A 76 3.48 -23.33 16.90
C ILE A 76 4.21 -22.06 16.47
N VAL A 77 5.52 -22.02 16.67
CA VAL A 77 6.36 -20.88 16.22
C VAL A 77 6.27 -20.72 14.70
N GLU A 78 6.38 -21.79 13.93
CA GLU A 78 6.22 -21.77 12.47
C GLU A 78 4.84 -21.27 12.01
N GLN A 79 3.77 -21.62 12.71
CA GLN A 79 2.43 -21.09 12.43
C GLN A 79 2.36 -19.55 12.60
N PHE A 80 2.97 -19.03 13.67
CA PHE A 80 3.02 -17.57 13.89
C PHE A 80 3.94 -16.87 12.88
N GLU A 81 5.03 -17.50 12.46
CA GLU A 81 5.89 -16.98 11.38
C GLU A 81 5.11 -16.90 10.06
N GLN A 82 4.41 -17.96 9.69
CA GLN A 82 3.57 -17.97 8.48
C GLN A 82 2.45 -16.91 8.55
N ALA A 83 1.83 -16.74 9.71
CA ALA A 83 0.82 -15.70 9.92
C ALA A 83 1.41 -14.28 9.78
N LEU A 84 2.60 -14.04 10.33
CA LEU A 84 3.31 -12.76 10.17
C LEU A 84 3.67 -12.52 8.71
N GLN A 85 4.24 -13.53 8.03
CA GLN A 85 4.59 -13.47 6.62
C GLN A 85 3.35 -13.16 5.75
N HIS A 86 2.23 -13.82 6.01
CA HIS A 86 0.96 -13.56 5.32
C HIS A 86 0.50 -12.11 5.48
N ASN A 87 0.53 -11.56 6.70
CA ASN A 87 0.11 -10.18 6.96
C ASN A 87 1.03 -9.15 6.28
N VAL A 88 2.35 -9.40 6.23
CA VAL A 88 3.30 -8.54 5.52
C VAL A 88 3.07 -8.61 4.01
N CYS A 89 2.87 -9.79 3.46
CA CYS A 89 2.54 -9.97 2.04
C CYS A 89 1.21 -9.28 1.69
N ALA A 90 0.18 -9.41 2.54
CA ALA A 90 -1.11 -8.77 2.35
C ALA A 90 -1.04 -7.23 2.38
N LEU A 91 -0.10 -6.62 3.10
CA LEU A 91 0.15 -5.18 3.06
C LEU A 91 0.61 -4.74 1.66
N HIS A 92 1.45 -5.53 1.01
CA HIS A 92 1.94 -5.23 -0.34
C HIS A 92 0.91 -5.58 -1.40
N ASN A 93 0.38 -6.80 -1.36
CA ASN A 93 -0.61 -7.30 -2.30
C ASN A 93 -1.56 -8.30 -1.64
N ASN A 94 -2.86 -7.94 -1.59
CA ASN A 94 -3.92 -8.79 -1.03
C ASN A 94 -4.60 -9.67 -2.10
N GLU A 95 -4.15 -9.61 -3.35
CA GLU A 95 -4.72 -10.36 -4.48
C GLU A 95 -3.81 -11.52 -4.94
N MET A 96 -3.00 -12.07 -4.02
CA MET A 96 -2.10 -13.17 -4.36
C MET A 96 -2.88 -14.49 -4.53
N ASN A 97 -2.57 -15.19 -5.62
CA ASN A 97 -3.14 -16.51 -5.87
C ASN A 97 -2.72 -17.51 -4.78
N GLY A 98 -3.70 -18.29 -4.28
CA GLY A 98 -3.46 -19.33 -3.28
C GLY A 98 -3.44 -18.84 -1.83
N MET A 99 -3.59 -17.55 -1.55
CA MET A 99 -3.70 -17.01 -0.20
C MET A 99 -5.08 -16.41 0.05
N PRO A 100 -5.68 -16.61 1.24
CA PRO A 100 -6.94 -15.99 1.60
C PRO A 100 -6.78 -14.47 1.69
N GLN A 101 -7.72 -13.73 1.13
CA GLN A 101 -7.71 -12.27 1.20
C GLN A 101 -8.06 -11.78 2.59
N VAL A 102 -7.33 -10.78 3.06
CA VAL A 102 -7.65 -10.08 4.31
C VAL A 102 -8.78 -9.09 4.03
N THR A 103 -9.90 -9.26 4.75
CA THR A 103 -11.12 -8.48 4.57
C THR A 103 -11.46 -7.68 5.83
N GLN A 104 -12.23 -6.60 5.65
CA GLN A 104 -12.89 -5.92 6.76
C GLN A 104 -14.07 -6.75 7.29
N ARG A 105 -14.65 -6.33 8.43
CA ARG A 105 -15.88 -6.95 8.97
C ARG A 105 -17.06 -6.95 7.99
N SER A 106 -17.09 -6.00 7.07
CA SER A 106 -18.10 -5.89 6.01
C SER A 106 -17.90 -6.87 4.85
N GLY A 107 -16.85 -7.69 4.86
CA GLY A 107 -16.48 -8.59 3.77
C GLY A 107 -15.70 -7.91 2.63
N ARG A 108 -15.52 -6.59 2.66
CA ARG A 108 -14.73 -5.86 1.65
C ARG A 108 -13.24 -6.17 1.83
N PRO A 109 -12.51 -6.53 0.75
CA PRO A 109 -11.06 -6.70 0.83
C PRO A 109 -10.35 -5.38 1.17
N LEU A 110 -9.33 -5.46 2.02
CA LEU A 110 -8.52 -4.30 2.38
C LEU A 110 -7.71 -3.81 1.17
N LYS A 111 -7.69 -2.49 0.98
CA LYS A 111 -6.93 -1.85 -0.10
C LYS A 111 -5.45 -1.80 0.26
N THR A 112 -4.62 -2.35 -0.63
CA THR A 112 -3.18 -2.54 -0.42
C THR A 112 -2.32 -1.50 -1.14
N LEU A 113 -1.01 -1.54 -0.92
CA LEU A 113 -0.06 -0.67 -1.61
C LEU A 113 -0.11 -0.88 -3.14
N THR A 114 -0.17 -2.14 -3.60
CA THR A 114 -0.29 -2.45 -5.02
C THR A 114 -1.55 -1.84 -5.64
N GLN A 115 -2.69 -1.93 -4.96
CA GLN A 115 -3.94 -1.37 -5.44
C GLN A 115 -3.96 0.18 -5.42
N ARG A 116 -3.16 0.80 -4.55
CA ARG A 116 -2.98 2.26 -4.54
C ARG A 116 -2.16 2.77 -5.72
N LEU A 117 -1.23 1.97 -6.23
CA LEU A 117 -0.36 2.32 -7.36
C LEU A 117 -0.96 1.89 -8.70
N LYS A 118 -1.46 0.65 -8.75
CA LYS A 118 -2.06 0.00 -9.93
C LYS A 118 -3.50 0.48 -10.11
N SER A 119 -4.00 0.54 -11.27
CA SER A 119 -5.36 0.89 -11.66
C SER A 119 -5.49 2.29 -12.25
N LYS A 120 -6.66 2.53 -12.86
CA LYS A 120 -7.00 3.83 -13.49
C LYS A 120 -7.00 4.98 -12.48
N GLU A 121 -7.43 4.71 -11.26
CA GLU A 121 -7.50 5.70 -10.16
C GLU A 121 -6.25 5.65 -9.26
N GLY A 122 -5.29 4.76 -9.58
CA GLY A 122 -4.03 4.65 -8.87
C GLY A 122 -3.12 5.86 -9.09
N ARG A 123 -2.08 5.97 -8.29
CA ARG A 123 -1.13 7.10 -8.34
C ARG A 123 -0.44 7.25 -9.70
N ILE A 124 -0.11 6.15 -10.35
CA ILE A 124 0.62 6.21 -11.63
C ILE A 124 -0.27 6.80 -12.72
N ARG A 125 -1.42 6.21 -13.00
CA ARG A 125 -2.31 6.68 -14.07
C ARG A 125 -3.12 7.91 -13.69
N GLY A 126 -3.54 8.03 -12.44
CA GLY A 126 -4.45 9.08 -11.98
C GLY A 126 -3.78 10.38 -11.55
N ASN A 127 -2.51 10.35 -11.15
CA ASN A 127 -1.83 11.52 -10.62
C ASN A 127 -0.48 11.86 -11.28
N LEU A 128 0.20 10.87 -11.91
CA LEU A 128 1.51 11.10 -12.55
C LEU A 128 1.39 11.20 -14.07
N MET A 129 0.74 10.26 -14.72
CA MET A 129 0.53 10.27 -16.19
C MET A 129 -0.48 11.34 -16.61
N GLY A 130 -1.45 11.63 -15.77
CA GLY A 130 -2.43 12.69 -15.96
C GLY A 130 -2.90 13.22 -14.60
N LYS A 131 -3.05 14.51 -14.46
CA LYS A 131 -3.52 15.14 -13.22
C LYS A 131 -4.42 16.33 -13.53
N ARG A 132 -5.28 16.70 -12.58
CA ARG A 132 -6.08 17.93 -12.67
C ARG A 132 -5.17 19.14 -12.55
N VAL A 133 -5.41 20.12 -13.41
CA VAL A 133 -4.67 21.38 -13.46
C VAL A 133 -5.63 22.54 -13.32
N ASP A 134 -5.14 23.65 -12.77
CA ASP A 134 -5.86 24.92 -12.71
C ASP A 134 -5.73 25.67 -14.03
N PHE A 135 -6.47 26.76 -14.18
CA PHE A 135 -6.48 27.62 -15.38
C PHE A 135 -6.83 26.87 -16.68
N SER A 136 -7.73 25.89 -16.61
CA SER A 136 -8.23 25.16 -17.76
C SER A 136 -9.71 25.47 -17.99
N ALA A 137 -10.11 25.61 -19.25
CA ALA A 137 -11.50 25.81 -19.65
C ALA A 137 -11.89 24.77 -20.72
N ARG A 138 -13.17 24.39 -20.70
CA ARG A 138 -13.78 23.56 -21.74
C ARG A 138 -15.11 24.17 -22.12
N THR A 139 -15.28 24.55 -23.39
CA THR A 139 -16.54 25.03 -23.93
C THR A 139 -17.04 24.09 -25.02
N GLY A 140 -18.34 23.88 -25.09
CA GLY A 140 -19.01 23.17 -26.19
C GLY A 140 -19.49 24.10 -27.32
N GLU A 141 -19.23 25.41 -27.19
CA GLU A 141 -19.71 26.39 -28.13
C GLU A 141 -18.69 26.74 -29.22
N SER A 142 -19.15 27.31 -30.32
CA SER A 142 -18.33 27.61 -31.49
C SER A 142 -17.24 28.63 -31.17
N ILE A 143 -16.15 28.62 -31.92
CA ILE A 143 -14.97 29.50 -31.80
C ILE A 143 -15.35 30.99 -31.68
N HIS A 144 -16.47 31.40 -32.23
CA HIS A 144 -16.96 32.80 -32.15
C HIS A 144 -17.36 33.25 -30.73
N GLN A 145 -17.81 32.33 -29.86
CA GLN A 145 -18.16 32.66 -28.46
C GLN A 145 -16.91 32.65 -27.55
N CYS A 146 -15.92 31.84 -27.86
CA CYS A 146 -14.65 31.83 -27.15
C CYS A 146 -13.92 33.16 -27.24
N ASN A 147 -13.97 33.86 -28.38
CA ASN A 147 -13.33 35.17 -28.58
C ASN A 147 -14.00 36.31 -27.77
N LYS A 148 -15.28 36.13 -27.43
CA LYS A 148 -15.97 37.14 -26.57
C LYS A 148 -15.65 36.98 -25.08
N MET A 149 -15.23 35.76 -24.64
CA MET A 149 -14.83 35.54 -23.25
C MET A 149 -13.37 35.95 -22.97
N LEU A 150 -12.54 36.10 -24.02
CA LEU A 150 -11.14 36.48 -23.87
C LEU A 150 -10.91 37.99 -23.83
N VAL A 151 -11.94 38.78 -24.08
CA VAL A 151 -11.91 40.23 -23.85
C VAL A 151 -12.41 40.49 -22.44
N VAL A 152 -11.60 40.16 -21.44
CA VAL A 152 -11.71 40.68 -20.09
C VAL A 152 -10.99 42.04 -20.13
N GLU A 153 -11.75 43.06 -19.87
CA GLU A 153 -11.39 44.45 -19.72
C GLU A 153 -10.05 44.66 -18.99
N GLU A 154 -9.22 45.50 -19.58
CA GLU A 154 -8.12 46.15 -18.89
C GLU A 154 -8.65 47.07 -17.77
#